data_31a8d8265ce6908f27a2cf10419fe07c
#
_entry.id   31a8d8265ce6908f27a2cf10419fe07c
#
_cell.length_a   1.000
_cell.length_b   1.000
_cell.length_c   1.000
_cell.angle_alpha   90.00
_cell.angle_beta   90.00
_cell.angle_gamma   90.00
#
_symmetry.space_group_name_H-M   'P 1'
#
loop_
_entity.id
_entity.type
_entity.pdbx_description
1 polymer ?
#
loop_
_entity_poly.entity_id
_entity_poly.type
_entity_poly.pdbx_seq_one_letter_code
_entity_poly.pdbx_strand_id
1 'polypeptide(L)'
;MGDSKVNLQKEYGPNCIGNVIRILDKNTLIINSGTDAEMELGDIIQVYEFGEELKDLDGSXXXXVKGELEIIRVEPSFSVCRSNKTIKRTVQPFSLSPILEREITEPVPLRVDETQIRPLKPSDPIIHVGDPVKLA
;
A
#
# COMPACT_ATOMS: atom_id res chain seq x y z
N MET A 1 22.18 -1.84 15.39
CA MET A 1 20.87 -1.79 14.86
C MET A 1 20.79 -1.15 13.49
N GLY A 2 21.83 -0.48 13.06
CA GLY A 2 21.84 0.02 11.69
C GLY A 2 21.75 -1.08 10.66
N ASP A 3 22.15 -2.28 11.04
CA ASP A 3 22.15 -3.37 10.10
C ASP A 3 20.75 -3.76 9.64
N SER A 4 19.80 -3.79 10.57
CA SER A 4 18.47 -4.20 10.18
C SER A 4 17.81 -3.17 9.28
N LYS A 5 18.08 -1.89 9.52
CA LYS A 5 17.53 -0.86 8.67
C LYS A 5 18.11 -0.95 7.26
N VAL A 6 19.39 -1.19 7.17
CA VAL A 6 20.04 -1.33 5.88
C VAL A 6 19.46 -2.53 5.14
N ASN A 7 19.24 -3.63 5.85
CA ASN A 7 18.67 -4.82 5.22
C ASN A 7 17.26 -4.58 4.72
N LEU A 8 16.46 -3.84 5.48
CA LEU A 8 15.11 -3.54 5.03
C LEU A 8 15.12 -2.71 3.76
N GLN A 9 16.00 -1.72 3.71
CA GLN A 9 16.06 -0.88 2.52
C GLN A 9 16.56 -1.66 1.33
N LYS A 10 17.45 -2.60 1.55
CA LYS A 10 17.97 -3.41 0.47
C LYS A 10 16.88 -4.31 -0.09
N GLU A 11 16.05 -4.85 0.78
CA GLU A 11 15.05 -5.81 0.39
C GLU A 11 13.78 -5.16 -0.15
N TYR A 12 13.39 -4.03 0.41
CA TYR A 12 12.11 -3.43 0.12
C TYR A 12 12.18 -2.01 -0.37
N GLY A 13 13.38 -1.53 -0.69
CA GLY A 13 13.54 -0.19 -1.19
C GLY A 13 13.96 0.80 -0.12
N PRO A 14 14.41 1.98 -0.55
CA PRO A 14 15.01 2.93 0.39
C PRO A 14 14.03 3.56 1.36
N ASN A 15 12.75 3.52 1.08
CA ASN A 15 11.78 4.16 1.94
C ASN A 15 11.15 3.23 2.96
N CYS A 16 11.57 1.98 2.98
CA CYS A 16 10.99 1.02 3.92
C CYS A 16 11.40 1.35 5.35
N ILE A 17 10.44 1.47 6.25
CA ILE A 17 10.70 1.75 7.64
C ILE A 17 10.43 0.56 8.54
N GLY A 18 9.83 -0.49 8.00
CA GLY A 18 9.54 -1.66 8.81
C GLY A 18 8.60 -2.58 8.08
N ASN A 19 8.03 -3.49 8.83
CA ASN A 19 7.15 -4.51 8.28
C ASN A 19 5.93 -4.67 9.15
N VAL A 20 4.87 -5.16 8.54
CA VAL A 20 3.68 -5.55 9.28
C VAL A 20 4.02 -6.82 10.06
N ILE A 21 3.84 -6.79 11.37
CA ILE A 21 4.15 -7.96 12.18
C ILE A 21 2.92 -8.65 12.73
N ARG A 22 1.77 -7.98 12.71
CA ARG A 22 0.55 -8.61 13.19
C ARG A 22 -0.65 -7.85 12.66
N ILE A 23 -1.67 -8.56 12.28
CA ILE A 23 -2.92 -7.98 11.83
C ILE A 23 -3.96 -8.25 12.92
N LEU A 24 -4.50 -7.18 13.49
CA LEU A 24 -5.44 -7.32 14.59
C LEU A 24 -6.87 -7.49 14.10
N ASP A 25 -7.23 -6.72 13.07
CA ASP A 25 -8.54 -6.85 12.45
C ASP A 25 -8.47 -6.17 11.09
N LYS A 26 -9.60 -5.99 10.46
CA LYS A 26 -9.61 -5.45 9.10
C LYS A 26 -9.16 -3.99 9.04
N ASN A 27 -9.12 -3.31 10.17
CA ASN A 27 -8.77 -1.90 10.19
C ASN A 27 -7.49 -1.61 10.93
N THR A 28 -6.92 -2.58 11.61
CA THR A 28 -5.86 -2.30 12.58
C THR A 28 -4.75 -3.34 12.46
N LEU A 29 -3.52 -2.87 12.46
CA LEU A 29 -2.37 -3.77 12.42
C LEU A 29 -1.23 -3.18 13.22
N ILE A 30 -0.18 -3.99 13.40
CA ILE A 30 1.01 -3.59 14.15
C ILE A 30 2.20 -3.67 13.23
N ILE A 31 3.03 -2.64 13.30
CA ILE A 31 4.30 -2.63 12.57
C ILE A 31 5.44 -2.64 13.58
N ASN A 32 6.61 -3.08 13.13
CA ASN A 32 7.76 -3.22 14.01
C ASN A 32 8.61 -1.97 14.06
N SER A 33 7.99 -0.80 13.99
CA SER A 33 8.67 0.48 14.08
C SER A 33 7.96 1.32 15.12
N GLY A 34 8.70 1.79 16.10
CA GLY A 34 8.13 2.62 17.16
C GLY A 34 8.95 3.85 17.36
N THR A 35 8.98 4.35 18.60
CA THR A 35 9.74 5.55 18.88
C THR A 35 11.23 5.35 18.63
N ASP A 36 11.70 4.11 18.75
CA ASP A 36 13.11 3.85 18.44
C ASP A 36 13.41 4.13 16.97
N ALA A 37 12.42 4.08 16.11
CA ALA A 37 12.57 4.42 14.70
C ALA A 37 11.97 5.78 14.41
N GLU A 38 11.79 6.59 15.42
CA GLU A 38 11.29 7.97 15.29
C GLU A 38 9.86 8.03 14.77
N MET A 39 9.08 7.01 15.06
CA MET A 39 7.65 7.05 14.75
C MET A 39 6.94 7.89 15.79
N GLU A 40 5.92 8.60 15.36
CA GLU A 40 5.14 9.47 16.22
C GLU A 40 3.66 9.20 16.04
N LEU A 41 2.94 9.46 17.11
CA LEU A 41 1.49 9.37 17.08
C LEU A 41 0.96 10.28 15.97
N GLY A 42 0.07 9.76 15.17
CA GLY A 42 -0.49 10.54 14.09
C GLY A 42 0.22 10.43 12.77
N ASP A 43 1.38 9.80 12.75
CA ASP A 43 2.08 9.62 11.48
C ASP A 43 1.24 8.77 10.54
N ILE A 44 1.29 9.12 9.27
CA ILE A 44 0.59 8.37 8.25
C ILE A 44 1.58 7.45 7.56
N ILE A 45 1.22 6.19 7.47
CA ILE A 45 2.07 5.20 6.85
C ILE A 45 1.32 4.48 5.76
N GLN A 46 2.07 3.82 4.91
CA GLN A 46 1.50 3.03 3.83
C GLN A 46 2.12 1.64 3.82
N VAL A 47 1.27 0.63 3.71
CA VAL A 47 1.71 -0.72 3.43
C VAL A 47 1.78 -0.86 1.93
N TYR A 48 2.86 -1.42 1.43
CA TYR A 48 3.04 -1.46 -0.01
C TYR A 48 3.64 -2.79 -0.43
N GLU A 49 3.57 -3.01 -1.72
CA GLU A 49 4.18 -4.17 -2.34
C GLU A 49 5.36 -3.68 -3.16
N PHE A 50 6.52 -4.23 -2.88
CA PHE A 50 7.73 -3.82 -3.58
C PHE A 50 8.08 -4.90 -4.58
N GLY A 51 8.20 -4.50 -5.83
CA GLY A 51 8.54 -5.44 -6.87
C GLY A 51 9.51 -4.83 -7.84
N GLU A 52 10.41 -5.66 -8.33
CA GLU A 52 11.38 -5.19 -9.29
C GLU A 52 10.82 -5.14 -10.70
N GLU A 53 9.66 -5.72 -10.89
CA GLU A 53 9.12 -5.80 -12.23
C GLU A 53 8.62 -4.48 -12.75
N LEU A 54 8.23 -3.59 -11.86
CA LEU A 54 7.76 -2.29 -12.26
C LEU A 54 8.76 -1.26 -11.80
N LYS A 55 9.67 -0.92 -12.68
CA LYS A 55 10.71 0.04 -12.37
C LYS A 55 10.57 1.25 -13.25
N ASP A 56 10.79 2.39 -12.67
CA ASP A 56 10.90 3.61 -13.44
C ASP A 56 12.25 3.63 -14.17
N LEU A 57 12.45 4.65 -14.98
CA LEU A 57 13.70 4.76 -15.70
C LEU A 57 14.88 4.95 -14.77
N ASP A 58 14.64 5.49 -13.60
CA ASP A 58 15.71 5.69 -12.63
C ASP A 58 15.92 4.47 -11.73
N GLY A 59 15.22 3.38 -11.99
CA GLY A 59 15.39 2.16 -11.22
C GLY A 59 14.55 2.05 -9.96
N SER A 60 13.70 3.01 -9.72
CA SER A 60 12.87 2.93 -8.52
C SER A 60 11.63 2.09 -8.76
N UNK A 61 11.16 1.46 -7.83
CA UNK A 61 10.11 0.55 -8.04
C UNK A 61 8.86 1.20 -7.65
N UNK A 62 8.07 0.61 -7.94
CA UNK A 62 6.88 1.18 -7.66
C UNK A 62 6.32 0.41 -6.57
N UNK A 63 5.82 0.88 -6.04
CA UNK A 63 5.25 0.24 -5.03
C UNK A 63 3.81 0.35 -5.21
N UNK A 64 3.38 -0.40 -4.96
CA UNK A 64 2.08 -0.44 -5.04
C UNK A 64 1.62 -0.35 -3.72
N VAL A 65 0.88 0.56 -3.35
CA VAL A 65 0.34 0.81 -2.02
C VAL A 65 -0.89 -0.06 -1.80
N LYS A 66 -0.83 -0.84 -0.76
CA LYS A 66 -1.96 -1.70 -0.41
C LYS A 66 -2.94 -1.03 0.52
N GLY A 67 -2.47 -0.09 1.32
CA GLY A 67 -3.35 0.60 2.24
C GLY A 67 -2.63 1.70 2.97
N GLU A 68 -3.39 2.63 3.52
CA GLU A 68 -2.85 3.76 4.24
C GLU A 68 -3.45 3.77 5.64
N LEU A 69 -2.57 3.97 6.62
CA LEU A 69 -2.98 3.90 8.01
C LEU A 69 -2.37 5.04 8.79
N GLU A 70 -2.91 5.27 9.97
CA GLU A 70 -2.42 6.28 10.89
C GLU A 70 -1.97 5.60 12.16
N ILE A 71 -0.85 6.04 12.70
CA ILE A 71 -0.36 5.51 13.96
C ILE A 71 -1.23 6.03 15.08
N ILE A 72 -1.89 5.13 15.80
CA ILE A 72 -2.77 5.48 16.90
C ILE A 72 -2.17 5.14 18.26
N ARG A 73 -1.09 4.40 18.27
CA ARG A 73 -0.39 4.07 19.49
C ARG A 73 1.04 3.78 19.13
N VAL A 74 1.98 4.37 19.85
CA VAL A 74 3.39 4.15 19.57
C VAL A 74 4.07 3.67 20.84
N GLU A 75 4.84 2.59 20.67
CA GLU A 75 5.65 2.01 21.72
C GLU A 75 7.10 2.07 21.26
N PRO A 76 8.05 1.73 22.14
CA PRO A 76 9.45 1.85 21.72
C PRO A 76 9.81 1.05 20.47
N SER A 77 9.30 -0.17 20.36
CA SER A 77 9.72 -1.04 19.26
C SER A 77 8.61 -1.38 18.28
N PHE A 78 7.41 -0.88 18.49
CA PHE A 78 6.33 -1.16 17.56
C PHE A 78 5.29 -0.06 17.63
N SER A 79 4.41 -0.04 16.66
CA SER A 79 3.30 0.92 16.61
C SER A 79 2.03 0.21 16.18
N VAL A 80 0.92 0.67 16.73
CA VAL A 80 -0.39 0.19 16.32
C VAL A 80 -0.94 1.21 15.33
N CYS A 81 -1.40 0.72 14.20
CA CYS A 81 -1.85 1.58 13.10
C CYS A 81 -3.26 1.21 12.71
N ARG A 82 -4.00 2.21 12.31
CA ARG A 82 -5.38 2.02 11.96
C ARG A 82 -5.69 2.70 10.64
N SER A 83 -6.52 2.07 9.86
CA SER A 83 -6.92 2.64 8.58
C SER A 83 -7.48 4.04 8.77
N ASN A 84 -6.95 4.97 7.99
CA ASN A 84 -7.40 6.36 8.12
C ASN A 84 -8.37 6.76 7.03
N LYS A 85 -8.75 5.84 6.18
CA LYS A 85 -9.69 6.16 5.12
C LYS A 85 -11.09 5.85 5.57
N THR A 86 -11.96 6.82 5.39
CA THR A 86 -13.37 6.62 5.62
C THR A 86 -14.08 6.63 4.29
N ILE A 87 -14.94 5.66 4.11
CA ILE A 87 -15.71 5.56 2.90
C ILE A 87 -17.06 6.19 3.15
N LYS A 88 -17.33 7.26 2.44
CA LYS A 88 -18.65 7.84 2.51
C LYS A 88 -19.54 7.09 1.57
N ARG A 89 -20.44 6.35 2.15
CA ARG A 89 -21.36 5.62 1.35
C ARG A 89 -22.57 6.49 1.10
N THR A 90 -22.69 6.92 -0.12
CA THR A 90 -23.88 7.66 -0.50
C THR A 90 -24.93 6.67 -0.92
N VAL A 91 -25.88 6.46 -0.09
CA VAL A 91 -26.95 5.54 -0.39
C VAL A 91 -28.06 6.34 -1.03
N GLN A 92 -28.24 6.12 -2.29
CA GLN A 92 -29.36 6.74 -2.97
C GLN A 92 -30.57 5.88 -2.75
N PRO A 93 -31.58 6.43 -2.16
CA PRO A 93 -32.75 5.63 -1.83
C PRO A 93 -33.37 5.00 -3.06
N PHE A 94 -33.43 5.75 -4.12
CA PHE A 94 -34.01 5.21 -5.32
C PHE A 94 -33.21 5.60 -6.51
N SER A 95 -32.75 4.61 -7.17
CA SER A 95 -32.10 4.81 -8.44
C SER A 95 -33.03 4.34 -9.51
N LEU A 96 -33.91 5.18 -9.89
CA LEU A 96 -34.89 4.74 -10.82
C LEU A 96 -34.34 4.49 -12.18
N SER A 97 -33.44 5.34 -12.59
CA SER A 97 -33.04 5.28 -13.95
C SER A 97 -31.63 4.80 -14.22
N PRO A 98 -30.79 4.74 -13.23
CA PRO A 98 -29.39 4.46 -13.56
C PRO A 98 -29.18 3.15 -14.28
N ILE A 99 -30.05 2.24 -14.05
CA ILE A 99 -29.91 0.95 -14.70
C ILE A 99 -29.93 1.11 -16.19
N LEU A 100 -30.74 2.02 -16.66
CA LEU A 100 -30.89 2.20 -18.08
C LEU A 100 -29.70 2.89 -18.70
N GLU A 101 -28.94 3.53 -17.89
CA GLU A 101 -27.82 4.28 -18.40
C GLU A 101 -26.56 3.48 -18.52
N ARG A 102 -26.65 2.23 -18.27
CA ARG A 102 -25.45 1.43 -18.29
C ARG A 102 -24.96 1.29 -19.71
N GLU A 103 -23.86 1.88 -19.98
CA GLU A 103 -23.23 1.76 -21.28
C GLU A 103 -22.06 0.83 -21.18
N ILE A 104 -22.03 -0.12 -22.06
CA ILE A 104 -20.91 -1.02 -22.15
C ILE A 104 -20.02 -0.48 -23.25
N THR A 105 -18.90 0.10 -22.83
CA THR A 105 -17.97 0.63 -23.80
C THR A 105 -16.74 -0.25 -23.81
N GLU A 106 -16.39 -0.69 -24.97
CA GLU A 106 -15.15 -1.44 -25.12
C GLU A 106 -14.04 -0.48 -25.47
N PRO A 107 -12.87 -0.68 -24.86
CA PRO A 107 -11.77 0.21 -25.17
C PRO A 107 -11.30 0.03 -26.60
N VAL A 108 -10.88 1.12 -27.19
CA VAL A 108 -10.28 1.09 -28.50
C VAL A 108 -8.82 0.71 -28.33
N PRO A 109 -8.33 -0.31 -29.00
CA PRO A 109 -6.95 -0.71 -28.84
C PRO A 109 -5.98 0.40 -29.24
N LEU A 110 -4.90 0.50 -28.52
CA LEU A 110 -3.83 1.42 -28.85
C LEU A 110 -2.91 0.79 -29.89
N ARG A 111 -2.29 1.65 -30.64
CA ARG A 111 -1.25 1.18 -31.55
C ARG A 111 0.05 1.17 -30.78
N VAL A 112 0.52 -0.01 -30.44
CA VAL A 112 1.73 -0.16 -29.68
C VAL A 112 2.67 -1.10 -30.39
N ASP A 113 3.93 -1.04 -30.00
CA ASP A 113 4.91 -1.98 -30.48
C ASP A 113 4.67 -3.30 -29.76
N GLU A 114 4.09 -4.25 -30.47
CA GLU A 114 3.67 -5.49 -29.83
C GLU A 114 4.82 -6.32 -29.32
N THR A 115 6.02 -6.09 -29.85
CA THR A 115 7.17 -6.81 -29.34
C THR A 115 7.60 -6.31 -27.96
N GLN A 116 7.08 -5.17 -27.52
CA GLN A 116 7.39 -4.60 -26.23
C GLN A 116 6.29 -4.79 -25.22
N ILE A 117 5.27 -5.56 -25.54
CA ILE A 117 4.20 -5.81 -24.60
C ILE A 117 4.73 -6.71 -23.50
N ARG A 118 4.63 -6.23 -22.26
CA ARG A 118 5.02 -7.01 -21.08
C ARG A 118 3.97 -6.87 -20.01
N PRO A 119 3.07 -7.82 -19.91
CA PRO A 119 2.04 -7.75 -18.87
C PRO A 119 2.66 -7.82 -17.50
N LEU A 120 2.05 -7.09 -16.58
CA LEU A 120 2.47 -7.14 -15.20
C LEU A 120 1.93 -8.41 -14.55
N LYS A 121 2.70 -8.94 -13.61
CA LYS A 121 2.15 -9.97 -12.77
C LYS A 121 0.99 -9.38 -11.96
N PRO A 122 -0.04 -10.17 -11.71
CA PRO A 122 -1.13 -9.66 -10.89
C PRO A 122 -0.59 -9.20 -9.54
N SER A 123 -0.94 -7.98 -9.16
CA SER A 123 -0.53 -7.49 -7.86
C SER A 123 -1.46 -8.05 -6.81
N ASP A 124 -0.96 -8.15 -5.59
CA ASP A 124 -1.73 -8.64 -4.48
C ASP A 124 -2.12 -7.45 -3.62
N PRO A 125 -3.36 -7.00 -3.66
CA PRO A 125 -3.76 -5.85 -2.85
C PRO A 125 -4.01 -6.19 -1.40
N ILE A 126 -3.90 -7.45 -1.05
CA ILE A 126 -4.19 -7.88 0.31
C ILE A 126 -2.95 -7.71 1.17
N ILE A 127 -3.15 -7.16 2.36
CA ILE A 127 -2.06 -6.96 3.31
C ILE A 127 -1.77 -8.26 4.02
N HIS A 128 -0.49 -8.61 4.07
CA HIS A 128 -0.05 -9.81 4.76
C HIS A 128 0.98 -9.44 5.80
N VAL A 129 1.10 -10.28 6.81
CA VAL A 129 2.19 -10.16 7.77
C VAL A 129 3.50 -10.30 7.00
N GLY A 130 4.41 -9.38 7.27
CA GLY A 130 5.67 -9.33 6.57
C GLY A 130 5.74 -8.25 5.51
N ASP A 131 4.61 -7.68 5.14
CA ASP A 131 4.60 -6.65 4.11
C ASP A 131 5.39 -5.42 4.56
N PRO A 132 6.09 -4.77 3.63
CA PRO A 132 6.85 -3.57 3.98
C PRO A 132 5.96 -2.36 4.19
N VAL A 133 6.45 -1.43 4.98
CA VAL A 133 5.74 -0.22 5.36
C VAL A 133 6.65 0.97 5.11
N LYS A 134 6.07 2.08 4.71
CA LYS A 134 6.82 3.33 4.53
C LYS A 134 5.96 4.50 5.01
N LEU A 135 6.62 5.62 5.21
CA LEU A 135 5.88 6.85 5.52
C LEU A 135 5.17 7.35 4.27
N ALA A 136 3.99 7.84 4.48
CA ALA A 136 3.21 8.36 3.37
C ALA A 136 3.79 9.67 2.86
#